data_547bc9b12575f8f5403673dc1bd04348
#
_entry.id   547bc9b12575f8f5403673dc1bd04348
#
_cell.length_a   1.000
_cell.length_b   1.000
_cell.length_c   1.000
_cell.angle_alpha   90.00
_cell.angle_beta   90.00
_cell.angle_gamma   90.00
#
_symmetry.space_group_name_H-M   'P 1'
#
loop_
_entity.id
_entity.type
_entity.pdbx_description
1 polymer ?
#
loop_
_entity_poly.entity_id
_entity_poly.type
_entity_poly.pdbx_seq_one_letter_code
_entity_poly.pdbx_strand_id
1 'polypeptide(L)'
;AVVARAYSDIHCSDKVMIDGWTYAPDYLRHGDKIMLVDDIFDTGRTINALVEILLEKGIPRKDIKVIVHDYKHFTYREQQPIQPDYWCRKFDITKPEEDLWIHYSSHELVGLTKEELEEHYYKDDPELKNILDPILR
;
A
#
# COMPACT_ATOMS: atom_id res chain seq x y z
N ALA A 1 13.26 6.85 4.80
CA ALA A 1 12.08 6.07 4.40
C ALA A 1 11.77 5.03 5.47
N VAL A 2 10.51 4.77 5.68
CA VAL A 2 10.00 3.76 6.62
C VAL A 2 9.11 2.81 5.83
N VAL A 3 9.21 1.53 6.08
CA VAL A 3 8.36 0.51 5.46
C VAL A 3 7.39 -0.01 6.51
N ALA A 4 6.10 0.02 6.22
CA ALA A 4 5.06 -0.57 7.05
C ALA A 4 4.37 -1.71 6.28
N ARG A 5 4.06 -2.80 6.98
CA ARG A 5 3.41 -3.98 6.41
C ARG A 5 2.22 -4.39 7.26
N ALA A 6 1.08 -4.59 6.62
CA ALA A 6 -0.12 -5.13 7.24
C ALA A 6 -0.37 -6.60 6.85
N TYR A 7 0.50 -7.18 6.03
CA TYR A 7 0.37 -8.54 5.52
C TYR A 7 1.51 -9.41 6.03
N SER A 8 1.19 -10.62 6.45
CA SER A 8 2.12 -11.74 6.60
C SER A 8 1.64 -12.83 5.63
N ASP A 9 2.42 -13.09 4.60
CA ASP A 9 2.05 -13.97 3.47
C ASP A 9 0.77 -13.47 2.75
N ILE A 10 -0.19 -14.36 2.49
CA ILE A 10 -1.43 -14.07 1.75
C ILE A 10 -2.55 -13.52 2.66
N HIS A 11 -2.33 -13.42 3.97
CA HIS A 11 -3.36 -13.01 4.92
C HIS A 11 -3.06 -11.63 5.52
N CYS A 12 -4.09 -10.79 5.58
CA CYS A 12 -4.02 -9.53 6.30
C CYS A 12 -3.80 -9.81 7.79
N SER A 13 -2.72 -9.31 8.38
CA SER A 13 -2.47 -9.44 9.81
C SER A 13 -3.26 -8.40 10.59
N ASP A 14 -3.67 -8.76 11.82
CA ASP A 14 -4.35 -7.83 12.73
C ASP A 14 -3.40 -6.74 13.27
N LYS A 15 -2.09 -6.92 13.08
CA LYS A 15 -1.06 -5.99 13.52
C LYS A 15 -0.29 -5.44 12.34
N VAL A 16 -0.13 -4.11 12.31
CA VAL A 16 0.76 -3.44 11.37
C VAL A 16 2.19 -3.57 11.90
N MET A 17 3.06 -4.19 11.13
CA MET A 17 4.50 -4.26 11.42
C MET A 17 5.20 -3.11 10.72
N ILE A 18 6.07 -2.41 11.43
CA ILE A 18 6.81 -1.27 10.89
C ILE A 18 8.30 -1.58 10.94
N ASP A 19 8.88 -1.75 9.76
CA ASP A 19 10.30 -1.97 9.59
C ASP A 19 11.02 -0.64 9.36
N GLY A 20 12.21 -0.50 9.94
CA GLY A 20 13.05 0.69 9.77
C GLY A 20 12.61 1.92 10.58
N TRP A 21 11.56 1.80 11.38
CA TRP A 21 11.07 2.88 12.24
C TRP A 21 12.09 3.32 13.29
N THR A 22 13.03 2.44 13.65
CA THR A 22 14.10 2.70 14.62
C THR A 22 14.96 3.93 14.23
N TYR A 23 15.05 4.22 12.95
CA TYR A 23 15.86 5.34 12.44
C TYR A 23 15.03 6.62 12.17
N ALA A 24 13.74 6.49 11.93
CA ALA A 24 12.88 7.63 11.57
C ALA A 24 12.53 8.54 12.76
N PRO A 25 12.25 8.03 13.97
CA PRO A 25 11.83 8.85 15.10
C PRO A 25 12.83 9.92 15.53
N ASP A 26 14.12 9.61 15.42
CA ASP A 26 15.20 10.53 15.82
C ASP A 26 15.35 11.72 14.88
N TYR A 27 14.79 11.64 13.69
CA TYR A 27 14.83 12.71 12.68
C TYR A 27 13.56 13.55 12.62
N LEU A 28 12.44 13.07 13.22
CA LEU A 28 11.19 13.82 13.25
C LEU A 28 11.26 14.96 14.26
N ARG A 29 10.99 16.17 13.79
CA ARG A 29 11.02 17.39 14.59
C ARG A 29 9.66 18.03 14.64
N HIS A 30 9.36 18.74 15.72
CA HIS A 30 8.18 19.57 15.81
C HIS A 30 8.20 20.62 14.68
N GLY A 31 7.13 20.65 13.90
CA GLY A 31 7.01 21.54 12.73
C GLY A 31 7.37 20.89 11.40
N ASP A 32 7.87 19.65 11.40
CA ASP A 32 8.08 18.90 10.17
C ASP A 32 6.73 18.61 9.50
N LYS A 33 6.75 18.59 8.18
CA LYS A 33 5.62 18.17 7.34
C LYS A 33 5.90 16.79 6.79
N ILE A 34 4.97 15.87 7.05
CA ILE A 34 5.11 14.47 6.70
C ILE A 34 4.22 14.16 5.49
N MET A 35 4.79 13.44 4.55
CA MET A 35 4.09 12.87 3.42
C MET A 35 4.17 11.35 3.52
N LEU A 36 3.03 10.70 3.72
CA LEU A 36 2.89 9.24 3.61
C LEU A 36 2.52 8.92 2.18
N VAL A 37 3.32 8.09 1.52
CA VAL A 37 3.11 7.68 0.13
C VAL A 37 2.98 6.18 0.08
N ASP A 38 1.90 5.69 -0.56
CA ASP A 38 1.64 4.28 -0.73
C ASP A 38 1.12 4.02 -2.15
N ASP A 39 1.19 2.78 -2.62
CA ASP A 39 0.64 2.40 -3.92
C ASP A 39 -0.89 2.26 -3.87
N ILE A 40 -1.42 1.70 -2.78
CA ILE A 40 -2.85 1.48 -2.63
C ILE A 40 -3.37 1.81 -1.23
N PHE A 41 -4.48 2.53 -1.18
CA PHE A 41 -5.32 2.62 0.00
C PHE A 41 -6.49 1.65 -0.16
N ASP A 42 -6.32 0.43 0.36
CA ASP A 42 -7.37 -0.58 0.37
C ASP A 42 -8.20 -0.47 1.66
N THR A 43 -7.86 -1.23 2.69
CA THR A 43 -8.57 -1.14 3.98
C THR A 43 -8.22 0.11 4.78
N GLY A 44 -7.11 0.76 4.46
CA GLY A 44 -6.60 1.93 5.17
C GLY A 44 -5.93 1.64 6.51
N ARG A 45 -5.87 0.39 6.96
CA ARG A 45 -5.32 0.02 8.28
C ARG A 45 -3.87 0.46 8.46
N THR A 46 -3.03 0.21 7.46
CA THR A 46 -1.59 0.57 7.50
C THR A 46 -1.41 2.07 7.66
N ILE A 47 -2.08 2.84 6.83
CA ILE A 47 -2.00 4.32 6.86
C ILE A 47 -2.54 4.88 8.17
N ASN A 48 -3.68 4.37 8.66
CA ASN A 48 -4.24 4.85 9.92
C ASN A 48 -3.30 4.55 11.10
N ALA A 49 -2.73 3.36 11.19
CA ALA A 49 -1.74 3.02 12.21
C ALA A 49 -0.49 3.92 12.15
N LEU A 50 0.02 4.22 10.95
CA LEU A 50 1.15 5.12 10.78
C LEU A 50 0.82 6.54 11.22
N VAL A 51 -0.37 7.05 10.87
CA VAL A 51 -0.81 8.39 11.30
C VAL A 51 -0.96 8.45 12.81
N GLU A 52 -1.54 7.42 13.46
CA GLU A 52 -1.65 7.35 14.92
C GLU A 52 -0.27 7.45 15.59
N ILE A 53 0.72 6.69 15.13
CA ILE A 53 2.09 6.75 15.64
C ILE A 53 2.71 8.15 15.46
N LEU A 54 2.47 8.80 14.33
CA LEU A 54 2.95 10.17 14.10
C LEU A 54 2.30 11.17 15.04
N LEU A 55 0.99 11.04 15.29
CA LEU A 55 0.26 11.86 16.25
C LEU A 55 0.79 11.67 17.68
N GLU A 56 1.04 10.43 18.10
CA GLU A 56 1.64 10.12 19.41
C GLU A 56 3.05 10.73 19.56
N LYS A 57 3.79 10.89 18.46
CA LYS A 57 5.08 11.57 18.43
C LYS A 57 4.97 13.10 18.38
N GLY A 58 3.75 13.65 18.45
CA GLY A 58 3.51 15.07 18.50
C GLY A 58 3.47 15.77 17.13
N ILE A 59 3.39 15.05 16.03
CA ILE A 59 3.19 15.63 14.69
C ILE A 59 1.69 15.90 14.51
N PRO A 60 1.25 17.16 14.35
CA PRO A 60 -0.17 17.48 14.20
C PRO A 60 -0.75 16.89 12.91
N ARG A 61 -2.00 16.42 12.92
CA ARG A 61 -2.67 15.86 11.72
C ARG A 61 -2.59 16.78 10.49
N LYS A 62 -2.69 18.09 10.68
CA LYS A 62 -2.60 19.09 9.60
C LYS A 62 -1.27 19.08 8.85
N ASP A 63 -0.21 18.61 9.51
CA ASP A 63 1.15 18.53 8.94
C ASP A 63 1.45 17.15 8.34
N ILE A 64 0.46 16.22 8.35
CA ILE A 64 0.55 14.89 7.73
C ILE A 64 -0.34 14.89 6.49
N LYS A 65 0.23 14.49 5.35
CA LYS A 65 -0.49 14.26 4.09
C LYS A 65 -0.35 12.83 3.65
N VAL A 66 -1.45 12.25 3.18
CA VAL A 66 -1.53 10.89 2.67
C VAL A 66 -1.74 10.96 1.16
N ILE A 67 -0.85 10.34 0.42
CA ILE A 67 -0.87 10.27 -1.04
C ILE A 67 -0.82 8.81 -1.45
N VAL A 68 -1.74 8.41 -2.32
CA VAL A 68 -1.77 7.05 -2.84
C VAL A 68 -1.95 7.04 -4.35
N HIS A 69 -1.48 6.01 -5.00
CA HIS A 69 -1.76 5.83 -6.41
C HIS A 69 -3.20 5.37 -6.62
N ASP A 70 -3.61 4.31 -5.94
CA ASP A 70 -4.95 3.74 -6.03
C ASP A 70 -5.69 3.88 -4.71
N TYR A 71 -6.90 4.43 -4.78
CA TYR A 71 -7.78 4.59 -3.64
C TYR A 71 -9.05 3.75 -3.83
N LYS A 72 -9.19 2.66 -3.08
CA LYS A 72 -10.42 1.88 -2.97
C LYS A 72 -11.32 2.53 -1.92
N HIS A 73 -12.37 3.18 -2.36
CA HIS A 73 -13.36 3.82 -1.49
C HIS A 73 -14.60 2.93 -1.38
N PHE A 74 -14.69 2.20 -0.28
CA PHE A 74 -15.80 1.29 -0.02
C PHE A 74 -16.98 2.05 0.59
N THR A 75 -18.10 2.12 -0.12
CA THR A 75 -19.30 2.82 0.36
C THR A 75 -20.26 1.91 1.14
N TYR A 76 -20.07 0.59 1.09
CA TYR A 76 -20.92 -0.40 1.74
C TYR A 76 -20.45 -0.81 3.15
N ARG A 77 -19.29 -0.33 3.59
CA ARG A 77 -18.72 -0.62 4.91
C ARG A 77 -18.20 0.64 5.59
N GLU A 78 -17.97 0.54 6.90
CA GLU A 78 -17.38 1.63 7.67
C GLU A 78 -15.97 1.96 7.16
N GLN A 79 -15.70 3.24 7.05
CA GLN A 79 -14.41 3.75 6.59
C GLN A 79 -13.47 4.00 7.77
N GLN A 80 -12.18 3.84 7.54
CA GLN A 80 -11.18 4.31 8.51
C GLN A 80 -11.25 5.84 8.67
N PRO A 81 -10.96 6.38 9.85
CA PRO A 81 -11.07 7.83 10.10
C PRO A 81 -10.10 8.67 9.26
N ILE A 82 -8.93 8.11 8.94
CA ILE A 82 -7.96 8.77 8.06
C ILE A 82 -8.16 8.26 6.65
N GLN A 83 -8.42 9.19 5.74
CA GLN A 83 -8.57 8.93 4.31
C GLN A 83 -7.42 9.61 3.54
N PRO A 84 -7.11 9.20 2.30
CA PRO A 84 -6.12 9.85 1.46
C PRO A 84 -6.46 11.33 1.23
N ASP A 85 -5.43 12.19 1.31
CA ASP A 85 -5.55 13.61 0.90
C ASP A 85 -5.46 13.75 -0.63
N TYR A 86 -4.68 12.87 -1.29
CA TYR A 86 -4.46 12.88 -2.74
C TYR A 86 -4.39 11.45 -3.29
N TRP A 87 -4.87 11.26 -4.53
CA TRP A 87 -4.82 9.98 -5.24
C TRP A 87 -4.74 10.20 -6.76
N CYS A 88 -4.22 9.20 -7.46
CA CYS A 88 -4.20 9.19 -8.92
C CYS A 88 -5.49 8.59 -9.49
N ARG A 89 -5.93 7.44 -8.91
CA ARG A 89 -7.17 6.77 -9.31
C ARG A 89 -8.02 6.47 -8.08
N LYS A 90 -9.33 6.65 -8.21
CA LYS A 90 -10.31 6.31 -7.16
C LYS A 90 -11.32 5.31 -7.71
N PHE A 91 -11.57 4.27 -6.94
CA PHE A 91 -12.56 3.23 -7.21
C PHE A 91 -13.63 3.29 -6.13
N ASP A 92 -14.82 3.74 -6.49
CA ASP A 92 -15.98 3.70 -5.59
C ASP A 92 -16.59 2.29 -5.66
N ILE A 93 -16.39 1.50 -4.60
CA ILE A 93 -16.83 0.10 -4.50
C ILE A 93 -18.09 0.09 -3.64
N THR A 94 -19.22 -0.27 -4.26
CA THR A 94 -20.55 -0.18 -3.64
C THR A 94 -21.02 -1.51 -3.04
N LYS A 95 -20.40 -2.62 -3.42
CA LYS A 95 -20.70 -3.98 -2.97
C LYS A 95 -19.45 -4.88 -3.06
N PRO A 96 -19.40 -5.97 -2.31
CA PRO A 96 -18.22 -6.85 -2.24
C PRO A 96 -17.75 -7.40 -3.59
N GLU A 97 -18.67 -7.68 -4.52
CA GLU A 97 -18.36 -8.28 -5.81
C GLU A 97 -17.64 -7.32 -6.78
N GLU A 98 -17.61 -6.03 -6.45
CA GLU A 98 -16.90 -5.00 -7.19
C GLU A 98 -15.45 -4.80 -6.70
N ASP A 99 -15.08 -5.46 -5.60
CA ASP A 99 -13.72 -5.37 -5.02
C ASP A 99 -12.76 -6.23 -5.82
N LEU A 100 -12.03 -5.59 -6.74
CA LEU A 100 -11.03 -6.23 -7.57
C LEU A 100 -9.65 -6.16 -6.92
N TRP A 101 -8.89 -7.25 -7.03
CA TRP A 101 -7.47 -7.24 -6.69
C TRP A 101 -6.69 -6.43 -7.74
N ILE A 102 -5.90 -5.46 -7.29
CA ILE A 102 -5.05 -4.67 -8.17
C ILE A 102 -3.64 -5.25 -8.13
N HIS A 103 -3.17 -5.73 -9.26
CA HIS A 103 -1.83 -6.28 -9.42
C HIS A 103 -0.81 -5.17 -9.70
N TYR A 104 0.24 -5.12 -8.90
CA TYR A 104 1.38 -4.22 -9.11
C TYR A 104 2.59 -5.05 -9.52
N SER A 105 2.94 -4.99 -10.79
CA SER A 105 4.07 -5.77 -11.33
C SER A 105 5.38 -5.53 -10.59
N SER A 106 5.56 -4.34 -10.01
CA SER A 106 6.73 -4.03 -9.19
C SER A 106 6.82 -4.79 -7.87
N HIS A 107 5.70 -5.30 -7.35
CA HIS A 107 5.66 -6.06 -6.10
C HIS A 107 5.55 -7.56 -6.31
N GLU A 108 4.73 -7.97 -7.26
CA GLU A 108 4.38 -9.37 -7.45
C GLU A 108 5.44 -10.14 -8.25
N LEU A 109 6.20 -9.43 -9.10
CA LEU A 109 7.17 -10.07 -9.99
C LEU A 109 8.59 -10.06 -9.44
N VAL A 110 8.87 -9.21 -8.44
CA VAL A 110 10.21 -9.14 -7.84
C VAL A 110 10.46 -10.36 -6.97
N GLY A 111 11.43 -11.17 -7.37
CA GLY A 111 11.84 -12.38 -6.65
C GLY A 111 11.19 -13.68 -7.13
N LEU A 112 10.27 -13.62 -8.10
CA LEU A 112 9.75 -14.83 -8.73
C LEU A 112 10.79 -15.50 -9.63
N THR A 113 10.83 -16.82 -9.57
CA THR A 113 11.60 -17.64 -10.51
C THR A 113 10.91 -17.68 -11.87
N LYS A 114 11.64 -18.13 -12.91
CA LYS A 114 11.04 -18.30 -14.24
C LYS A 114 9.91 -19.32 -14.23
N GLU A 115 10.06 -20.38 -13.43
CA GLU A 115 9.07 -21.43 -13.27
C GLU A 115 7.78 -20.89 -12.66
N GLU A 116 7.89 -20.03 -11.63
CA GLU A 116 6.74 -19.38 -11.00
C GLU A 116 6.05 -18.39 -11.95
N LEU A 117 6.83 -17.64 -12.75
CA LEU A 117 6.27 -16.76 -13.78
C LEU A 117 5.50 -17.53 -14.85
N GLU A 118 6.04 -18.67 -15.32
CA GLU A 118 5.35 -19.53 -16.30
C GLU A 118 4.06 -20.12 -15.71
N GLU A 119 4.09 -20.59 -14.46
CA GLU A 119 2.94 -21.24 -13.83
C GLU A 119 1.81 -20.26 -13.49
N HIS A 120 2.14 -19.08 -12.97
CA HIS A 120 1.15 -18.17 -12.38
C HIS A 120 0.75 -17.00 -13.28
N TYR A 121 1.57 -16.65 -14.30
CA TYR A 121 1.33 -15.49 -15.15
C TYR A 121 1.28 -15.81 -16.63
N TYR A 122 2.30 -16.47 -17.18
CA TYR A 122 2.42 -16.65 -18.63
C TYR A 122 1.48 -17.72 -19.19
N LYS A 123 1.06 -18.67 -18.36
CA LYS A 123 0.11 -19.72 -18.74
C LYS A 123 -1.25 -19.13 -19.11
N ASP A 124 -1.70 -18.13 -18.36
CA ASP A 124 -3.00 -17.48 -18.55
C ASP A 124 -2.92 -16.29 -19.51
N ASP A 125 -1.77 -15.64 -19.61
CA ASP A 125 -1.50 -14.52 -20.52
C ASP A 125 -0.09 -14.63 -21.14
N PRO A 126 0.06 -15.35 -22.28
CA PRO A 126 1.34 -15.52 -22.96
C PRO A 126 1.97 -14.21 -23.48
N GLU A 127 1.17 -13.16 -23.69
CA GLU A 127 1.69 -11.86 -24.16
C GLU A 127 2.51 -11.16 -23.09
N LEU A 128 2.20 -11.40 -21.81
CA LEU A 128 2.98 -10.88 -20.69
C LEU A 128 4.45 -11.29 -20.75
N LYS A 129 4.76 -12.49 -21.26
CA LYS A 129 6.14 -12.95 -21.40
C LYS A 129 6.99 -12.02 -22.26
N ASN A 130 6.43 -11.52 -23.35
CA ASN A 130 7.12 -10.60 -24.24
C ASN A 130 7.39 -9.23 -23.60
N ILE A 131 6.55 -8.85 -22.63
CA ILE A 131 6.65 -7.57 -21.93
C ILE A 131 7.61 -7.70 -20.73
N LEU A 132 7.52 -8.78 -19.97
CA LEU A 132 8.18 -8.92 -18.68
C LEU A 132 9.60 -9.51 -18.80
N ASP A 133 9.85 -10.47 -19.68
CA ASP A 133 11.18 -11.07 -19.86
C ASP A 133 12.30 -10.05 -20.12
N PRO A 134 12.09 -8.96 -20.87
CA PRO A 134 13.10 -7.92 -21.04
C PRO A 134 13.38 -7.08 -19.77
N ILE A 135 12.40 -7.01 -18.86
CA ILE A 135 12.46 -6.15 -17.67
C ILE A 135 13.05 -6.90 -16.48
N LEU A 136 12.82 -8.22 -16.40
CA LEU A 136 13.21 -9.09 -15.29
C LEU A 136 14.62 -9.73 -15.46
N ARG A 137 15.44 -9.23 -16.34
CA ARG A 137 16.81 -9.69 -16.59
C ARG A 137 17.83 -9.10 -15.63
#